data_73747eb3e33a9022b9470e57f20bc532
#
_entry.id   73747eb3e33a9022b9470e57f20bc532
#
_cell.length_a   1.000
_cell.length_b   1.000
_cell.length_c   1.000
_cell.angle_alpha   90.00
_cell.angle_beta   90.00
_cell.angle_gamma   90.00
#
_symmetry.space_group_name_H-M   'P 1'
#
loop_
_entity.id
_entity.type
_entity.pdbx_description
1 polymer ?
#
loop_
_entity_poly.entity_id
_entity_poly.type
_entity_poly.pdbx_seq_one_letter_code
_entity_poly.pdbx_strand_id
1 'polypeptide(L)'
;MLFRSHPTASITRAQVATIFFRLLDEGVRQDSLTTTHNFSDVAANDWANTAIATMSALGIIQGRSDGSFDPDAPITRAEFAAICARFASGGGTGGSAFTDISGHWAKAEIERAAALGWVRGFTDGTFRPDAKITRAQAITMINRILNRLPEDKDDLLPGMNTWSDCRETDWYYLAIQEATNSHAFQPRDQIHERWTALTSTPDWSRYESASV
;
A
#
# COMPACT_ATOMS: atom_id res chain seq x y z
N MET A 1 14.01 10.25 -2.33
CA MET A 1 15.16 9.40 -1.90
C MET A 1 14.67 8.25 -1.04
N LEU A 2 14.06 7.26 -1.63
CA LEU A 2 13.26 6.21 -0.96
C LEU A 2 13.89 4.82 -1.11
N PHE A 3 15.23 4.64 -1.02
CA PHE A 3 15.58 3.36 -1.60
C PHE A 3 16.80 2.64 -1.01
N ARG A 4 16.66 2.40 0.25
CA ARG A 4 16.93 1.07 0.77
C ARG A 4 15.56 0.45 0.96
N SER A 5 15.37 -0.82 0.59
CA SER A 5 14.04 -1.44 0.63
C SER A 5 13.50 -1.53 2.05
N HIS A 6 14.37 -1.62 3.07
CA HIS A 6 14.05 -1.76 4.49
C HIS A 6 12.82 -2.65 4.72
N PRO A 7 12.76 -3.85 4.15
CA PRO A 7 11.55 -4.64 4.03
C PRO A 7 10.96 -5.05 5.39
N THR A 8 11.83 -5.19 6.39
CA THR A 8 11.45 -5.57 7.75
C THR A 8 11.10 -4.39 8.66
N ALA A 9 11.38 -3.15 8.23
CA ALA A 9 10.97 -1.97 8.98
C ALA A 9 9.45 -1.78 8.91
N SER A 10 8.86 -1.21 9.94
CA SER A 10 7.45 -0.78 9.92
C SER A 10 7.25 0.29 8.86
N ILE A 11 6.10 0.27 8.20
CA ILE A 11 5.68 1.32 7.27
C ILE A 11 4.83 2.33 8.01
N THR A 12 5.03 3.62 7.73
CA THR A 12 4.28 4.70 8.38
C THR A 12 2.96 5.00 7.66
N ARG A 13 2.05 5.67 8.34
CA ARG A 13 0.76 6.10 7.80
C ARG A 13 0.92 7.05 6.61
N ALA A 14 1.86 8.01 6.68
CA ALA A 14 2.18 8.90 5.57
C ALA A 14 2.73 8.16 4.34
N GLN A 15 3.62 7.17 4.56
CA GLN A 15 4.14 6.34 3.47
C GLN A 15 3.03 5.56 2.78
N VAL A 16 2.09 4.99 3.54
CA VAL A 16 0.94 4.28 2.98
C VAL A 16 0.04 5.23 2.19
N ALA A 17 -0.28 6.41 2.74
CA ALA A 17 -1.06 7.42 2.04
C ALA A 17 -0.43 7.78 0.68
N THR A 18 0.89 8.00 0.67
CA THR A 18 1.64 8.34 -0.55
C THR A 18 1.64 7.20 -1.57
N ILE A 19 1.77 5.95 -1.14
CA ILE A 19 1.71 4.80 -2.06
C ILE A 19 0.33 4.73 -2.72
N PHE A 20 -0.76 4.78 -1.95
CA PHE A 20 -2.11 4.72 -2.51
C PHE A 20 -2.44 5.94 -3.38
N PHE A 21 -1.95 7.13 -3.04
CA PHE A 21 -2.05 8.32 -3.89
C PHE A 21 -1.39 8.10 -5.27
N ARG A 22 -0.20 7.50 -5.30
CA ARG A 22 0.50 7.19 -6.56
C ARG A 22 -0.19 6.11 -7.38
N LEU A 23 -0.96 5.22 -6.74
CA LEU A 23 -1.75 4.16 -7.38
C LEU A 23 -3.09 4.62 -7.94
N LEU A 24 -3.54 5.85 -7.62
CA LEU A 24 -4.75 6.40 -8.22
C LEU A 24 -4.59 6.49 -9.74
N ASP A 25 -5.69 6.23 -10.45
CA ASP A 25 -5.78 6.60 -11.86
C ASP A 25 -5.44 8.08 -12.04
N GLU A 26 -4.76 8.42 -13.14
CA GLU A 26 -4.28 9.80 -13.36
C GLU A 26 -5.43 10.79 -13.39
N GLY A 27 -6.57 10.45 -14.03
CA GLY A 27 -7.75 11.32 -14.07
C GLY A 27 -8.30 11.55 -12.67
N VAL A 28 -8.51 10.47 -11.90
CA VAL A 28 -9.00 10.57 -10.51
C VAL A 28 -8.05 11.39 -9.64
N ARG A 29 -6.74 11.17 -9.80
CA ARG A 29 -5.73 11.93 -9.04
C ARG A 29 -5.78 13.42 -9.37
N GLN A 30 -5.87 13.80 -10.63
CA GLN A 30 -5.92 15.21 -11.06
C GLN A 30 -7.21 15.89 -10.58
N ASP A 31 -8.35 15.23 -10.74
CA ASP A 31 -9.66 15.79 -10.36
C ASP A 31 -9.83 15.95 -8.84
N SER A 32 -9.13 15.12 -8.07
CA SER A 32 -9.24 15.11 -6.59
C SER A 32 -8.07 15.79 -5.89
N LEU A 33 -7.11 16.34 -6.64
CA LEU A 33 -5.87 16.88 -6.09
C LEU A 33 -6.16 18.05 -5.14
N THR A 34 -5.70 17.93 -3.91
CA THR A 34 -5.82 18.97 -2.89
C THR A 34 -4.69 18.91 -1.88
N THR A 35 -4.38 20.05 -1.28
CA THR A 35 -3.46 20.19 -0.15
C THR A 35 -4.20 20.58 1.14
N THR A 36 -5.54 20.69 1.07
CA THR A 36 -6.36 21.14 2.19
C THR A 36 -6.90 19.97 2.98
N HIS A 37 -6.68 20.00 4.27
CA HIS A 37 -7.17 19.02 5.25
C HIS A 37 -7.35 19.71 6.63
N ASN A 38 -7.92 18.96 7.59
CA ASN A 38 -8.13 19.47 8.96
C ASN A 38 -7.25 18.75 10.01
N PHE A 39 -6.20 18.05 9.61
CA PHE A 39 -5.32 17.37 10.56
C PHE A 39 -4.38 18.36 11.25
N SER A 40 -4.36 18.32 12.57
CA SER A 40 -3.61 19.27 13.40
C SER A 40 -2.07 19.08 13.36
N ASP A 41 -1.63 17.90 12.96
CA ASP A 41 -0.25 17.44 13.00
C ASP A 41 0.39 17.22 11.61
N VAL A 42 -0.29 17.63 10.54
CA VAL A 42 0.24 17.62 9.18
C VAL A 42 0.46 19.06 8.72
N ALA A 43 1.70 19.46 8.58
CA ALA A 43 2.03 20.81 8.14
C ALA A 43 1.84 20.97 6.63
N ALA A 44 1.53 22.18 6.17
CA ALA A 44 1.38 22.47 4.74
C ALA A 44 2.65 22.16 3.91
N ASN A 45 3.81 22.19 4.54
CA ASN A 45 5.11 21.86 3.94
C ASN A 45 5.57 20.44 4.27
N ASP A 46 4.71 19.58 4.80
CA ASP A 46 5.01 18.16 4.95
C ASP A 46 5.13 17.49 3.58
N TRP A 47 6.11 16.63 3.42
CA TRP A 47 6.38 15.94 2.15
C TRP A 47 5.18 15.09 1.68
N ALA A 48 4.36 14.61 2.59
CA ALA A 48 3.18 13.78 2.31
C ALA A 48 1.88 14.57 2.31
N ASN A 49 1.91 15.90 2.54
CA ASN A 49 0.72 16.71 2.70
C ASN A 49 -0.29 16.51 1.55
N THR A 50 0.14 16.63 0.30
CA THR A 50 -0.72 16.45 -0.88
C THR A 50 -1.35 15.07 -0.92
N ALA A 51 -0.58 14.03 -0.65
CA ALA A 51 -1.08 12.66 -0.63
C ALA A 51 -2.10 12.44 0.49
N ILE A 52 -1.79 12.89 1.70
CA ILE A 52 -2.69 12.79 2.87
C ILE A 52 -3.99 13.55 2.62
N ALA A 53 -3.91 14.79 2.16
CA ALA A 53 -5.08 15.63 1.88
C ALA A 53 -5.98 15.01 0.80
N THR A 54 -5.39 14.62 -0.33
CA THR A 54 -6.15 14.04 -1.45
C THR A 54 -6.80 12.71 -1.07
N MET A 55 -6.05 11.81 -0.43
CA MET A 55 -6.58 10.50 -0.03
C MET A 55 -7.64 10.62 1.07
N SER A 56 -7.55 11.64 1.92
CA SER A 56 -8.57 11.96 2.92
C SER A 56 -9.83 12.54 2.27
N ALA A 57 -9.69 13.44 1.31
CA ALA A 57 -10.80 13.99 0.55
C ALA A 57 -11.59 12.91 -0.22
N LEU A 58 -10.89 11.89 -0.73
CA LEU A 58 -11.50 10.69 -1.34
C LEU A 58 -12.12 9.73 -0.32
N GLY A 59 -11.97 9.96 1.00
CA GLY A 59 -12.51 9.09 2.05
C GLY A 59 -11.75 7.75 2.19
N ILE A 60 -10.62 7.58 1.50
CA ILE A 60 -9.83 6.34 1.51
C ILE A 60 -9.02 6.22 2.79
N ILE A 61 -8.41 7.33 3.25
CA ILE A 61 -7.75 7.39 4.54
C ILE A 61 -8.55 8.24 5.54
N GLN A 62 -8.34 8.00 6.81
CA GLN A 62 -8.99 8.73 7.90
C GLN A 62 -7.97 9.06 8.99
N GLY A 63 -8.16 10.23 9.61
CA GLY A 63 -7.43 10.62 10.81
C GLY A 63 -7.98 9.93 12.06
N ARG A 64 -7.46 10.33 13.18
CA ARG A 64 -7.89 9.87 14.51
C ARG A 64 -9.02 10.75 15.04
N SER A 65 -9.67 10.28 16.10
CA SER A 65 -10.80 10.99 16.73
C SER A 65 -10.41 12.31 17.40
N ASP A 66 -9.12 12.51 17.68
CA ASP A 66 -8.57 13.75 18.26
C ASP A 66 -8.22 14.82 17.21
N GLY A 67 -8.46 14.53 15.93
CA GLY A 67 -8.15 15.44 14.82
C GLY A 67 -6.71 15.32 14.29
N SER A 68 -5.92 14.39 14.79
CA SER A 68 -4.57 14.09 14.25
C SER A 68 -4.63 13.09 13.10
N PHE A 69 -3.55 13.04 12.32
CA PHE A 69 -3.31 11.99 11.33
C PHE A 69 -2.23 11.00 11.78
N ASP A 70 -1.29 11.43 12.60
CA ASP A 70 -0.09 10.69 13.02
C ASP A 70 0.75 10.20 11.83
N PRO A 71 1.31 11.09 10.98
CA PRO A 71 1.97 10.72 9.72
C PRO A 71 3.12 9.74 9.89
N ASP A 72 3.91 9.88 10.95
CA ASP A 72 5.08 9.06 11.24
C ASP A 72 4.78 7.80 12.06
N ALA A 73 3.55 7.64 12.53
CA ALA A 73 3.16 6.45 13.29
C ALA A 73 3.17 5.21 12.39
N PRO A 74 3.71 4.07 12.88
CA PRO A 74 3.57 2.80 12.19
C PRO A 74 2.09 2.42 12.03
N ILE A 75 1.69 2.01 10.83
CA ILE A 75 0.31 1.61 10.55
C ILE A 75 0.01 0.21 11.09
N THR A 76 -1.21 0.00 11.58
CA THR A 76 -1.66 -1.34 11.97
C THR A 76 -2.18 -2.15 10.77
N ARG A 77 -2.27 -3.47 10.94
CA ARG A 77 -2.86 -4.36 9.93
C ARG A 77 -4.32 -4.02 9.66
N ALA A 78 -5.08 -3.65 10.69
CA ALA A 78 -6.48 -3.24 10.56
C ALA A 78 -6.62 -1.93 9.80
N GLU A 79 -5.83 -0.92 10.14
CA GLU A 79 -5.83 0.37 9.43
C GLU A 79 -5.48 0.18 7.94
N PHE A 80 -4.48 -0.65 7.65
CA PHE A 80 -4.09 -0.95 6.27
C PHE A 80 -5.18 -1.72 5.51
N ALA A 81 -5.79 -2.74 6.12
CA ALA A 81 -6.90 -3.49 5.52
C ALA A 81 -8.11 -2.57 5.23
N ALA A 82 -8.39 -1.61 6.11
CA ALA A 82 -9.45 -0.62 5.89
C ALA A 82 -9.16 0.30 4.70
N ILE A 83 -7.92 0.75 4.54
CA ILE A 83 -7.49 1.54 3.37
C ILE A 83 -7.67 0.71 2.09
N CYS A 84 -7.19 -0.54 2.07
CA CYS A 84 -7.36 -1.45 0.94
C CYS A 84 -8.84 -1.61 0.57
N ALA A 85 -9.69 -1.87 1.55
CA ALA A 85 -11.13 -2.07 1.34
C ALA A 85 -11.85 -0.84 0.79
N ARG A 86 -11.39 0.37 1.14
CA ARG A 86 -11.96 1.63 0.64
C ARG A 86 -11.41 2.02 -0.73
N PHE A 87 -10.14 1.74 -0.98
CA PHE A 87 -9.48 2.05 -2.25
C PHE A 87 -10.10 1.29 -3.41
N ALA A 88 -10.42 0.02 -3.22
CA ALA A 88 -10.99 -0.78 -4.28
C ALA A 88 -12.52 -0.78 -4.23
N SER A 89 -13.12 -0.20 -5.24
CA SER A 89 -14.57 -0.10 -5.45
C SER A 89 -15.22 -1.42 -5.89
N GLY A 90 -14.94 -2.54 -5.21
CA GLY A 90 -15.50 -3.86 -5.50
C GLY A 90 -16.34 -4.40 -4.33
N GLY A 91 -17.52 -4.97 -4.62
CA GLY A 91 -18.32 -5.66 -3.62
C GLY A 91 -17.73 -7.03 -3.28
N GLY A 92 -17.17 -7.19 -2.09
CA GLY A 92 -16.87 -8.49 -1.51
C GLY A 92 -17.79 -8.69 -0.30
N THR A 93 -18.70 -9.63 -0.36
CA THR A 93 -19.47 -10.11 0.78
C THR A 93 -18.98 -11.49 1.12
N GLY A 94 -18.22 -11.62 2.19
CA GLY A 94 -17.76 -12.93 2.67
C GLY A 94 -17.23 -12.74 4.09
N GLY A 95 -17.73 -13.53 5.03
CA GLY A 95 -17.19 -13.57 6.37
C GLY A 95 -15.87 -14.33 6.37
N SER A 96 -14.83 -13.74 6.90
CA SER A 96 -13.60 -14.45 7.26
C SER A 96 -13.69 -14.85 8.72
N ALA A 97 -13.36 -16.09 9.01
CA ALA A 97 -13.44 -16.62 10.37
C ALA A 97 -12.19 -16.30 11.19
N PHE A 98 -11.72 -15.05 11.19
CA PHE A 98 -10.64 -14.66 12.11
C PHE A 98 -11.18 -14.57 13.54
N THR A 99 -10.47 -15.20 14.46
CA THR A 99 -10.95 -15.38 15.86
C THR A 99 -10.79 -14.11 16.69
N ASP A 100 -9.95 -13.17 16.28
CA ASP A 100 -9.52 -12.01 17.06
C ASP A 100 -10.05 -10.65 16.55
N ILE A 101 -11.03 -10.68 15.63
CA ILE A 101 -11.64 -9.43 15.11
C ILE A 101 -13.07 -9.20 15.60
N SER A 102 -13.56 -10.06 16.50
CA SER A 102 -14.91 -9.90 17.09
C SER A 102 -14.96 -8.61 17.91
N GLY A 103 -15.85 -7.68 17.52
CA GLY A 103 -15.96 -6.37 18.17
C GLY A 103 -14.90 -5.34 17.74
N HIS A 104 -13.98 -5.71 16.88
CA HIS A 104 -12.99 -4.76 16.37
C HIS A 104 -13.64 -3.79 15.37
N TRP A 105 -13.28 -2.49 15.42
CA TRP A 105 -13.86 -1.43 14.60
C TRP A 105 -13.72 -1.69 13.08
N ALA A 106 -12.63 -2.32 12.63
CA ALA A 106 -12.36 -2.62 11.23
C ALA A 106 -12.80 -4.03 10.81
N LYS A 107 -13.67 -4.71 11.59
CA LYS A 107 -14.09 -6.08 11.29
C LYS A 107 -14.61 -6.22 9.86
N ALA A 108 -15.54 -5.35 9.47
CA ALA A 108 -16.17 -5.41 8.14
C ALA A 108 -15.16 -5.20 7.00
N GLU A 109 -14.23 -4.26 7.17
CA GLU A 109 -13.17 -3.99 6.19
C GLU A 109 -12.16 -5.14 6.10
N ILE A 110 -11.79 -5.73 7.23
CA ILE A 110 -10.90 -6.90 7.26
C ILE A 110 -11.56 -8.09 6.56
N GLU A 111 -12.82 -8.39 6.88
CA GLU A 111 -13.57 -9.47 6.25
C GLU A 111 -13.70 -9.25 4.73
N ARG A 112 -13.99 -8.03 4.32
CA ARG A 112 -14.06 -7.66 2.90
C ARG A 112 -12.72 -7.83 2.20
N ALA A 113 -11.63 -7.30 2.76
CA ALA A 113 -10.29 -7.44 2.19
C ALA A 113 -9.84 -8.91 2.12
N ALA A 114 -10.22 -9.73 3.08
CA ALA A 114 -9.95 -11.17 3.09
C ALA A 114 -10.77 -11.92 2.04
N ALA A 115 -12.06 -11.60 1.89
CA ALA A 115 -12.92 -12.18 0.86
C ALA A 115 -12.40 -11.91 -0.56
N LEU A 116 -11.79 -10.76 -0.77
CA LEU A 116 -11.15 -10.37 -2.04
C LEU A 116 -9.72 -10.96 -2.20
N GLY A 117 -9.22 -11.71 -1.21
CA GLY A 117 -7.89 -12.32 -1.26
C GLY A 117 -6.71 -11.36 -1.02
N TRP A 118 -6.98 -10.11 -0.70
CA TRP A 118 -5.95 -9.06 -0.53
C TRP A 118 -5.16 -9.20 0.75
N VAL A 119 -5.84 -9.59 1.82
CA VAL A 119 -5.21 -9.88 3.11
C VAL A 119 -5.41 -11.33 3.49
N ARG A 120 -4.46 -11.86 4.25
CA ARG A 120 -4.52 -13.21 4.81
C ARG A 120 -4.24 -13.15 6.31
N GLY A 121 -4.87 -14.02 7.06
CA GLY A 121 -4.57 -14.25 8.47
C GLY A 121 -3.35 -15.13 8.67
N PHE A 122 -3.14 -15.49 9.91
CA PHE A 122 -2.09 -16.41 10.35
C PHE A 122 -2.64 -17.85 10.42
N THR A 123 -1.75 -18.82 10.47
CA THR A 123 -2.09 -20.25 10.54
C THR A 123 -2.84 -20.64 11.82
N ASP A 124 -2.76 -19.80 12.84
CA ASP A 124 -3.50 -19.95 14.10
C ASP A 124 -4.94 -19.42 14.04
N GLY A 125 -5.41 -18.98 12.88
CA GLY A 125 -6.76 -18.44 12.68
C GLY A 125 -6.92 -16.98 13.09
N THR A 126 -5.84 -16.28 13.48
CA THR A 126 -5.89 -14.86 13.87
C THR A 126 -5.59 -13.94 12.67
N PHE A 127 -6.05 -12.68 12.74
CA PHE A 127 -5.67 -11.59 11.85
C PHE A 127 -4.63 -10.68 12.47
N ARG A 128 -4.61 -10.54 13.78
CA ARG A 128 -3.78 -9.62 14.57
C ARG A 128 -3.98 -8.16 14.15
N PRO A 129 -5.20 -7.61 14.32
CA PRO A 129 -5.58 -6.31 13.77
C PRO A 129 -4.70 -5.16 14.25
N ASP A 130 -4.29 -5.15 15.51
CA ASP A 130 -3.49 -4.07 16.11
C ASP A 130 -1.97 -4.22 15.90
N ALA A 131 -1.53 -5.34 15.32
CA ALA A 131 -0.12 -5.53 15.00
C ALA A 131 0.33 -4.53 13.93
N LYS A 132 1.52 -3.96 14.12
CA LYS A 132 2.15 -3.10 13.09
C LYS A 132 2.61 -3.95 11.91
N ILE A 133 2.45 -3.44 10.70
CA ILE A 133 2.92 -4.15 9.50
C ILE A 133 4.28 -3.63 9.05
N THR A 134 5.04 -4.53 8.44
CA THR A 134 6.29 -4.16 7.79
C THR A 134 6.04 -3.67 6.37
N ARG A 135 7.04 -2.98 5.80
CA ARG A 135 7.02 -2.55 4.39
C ARG A 135 6.80 -3.72 3.44
N ALA A 136 7.49 -4.84 3.66
CA ALA A 136 7.33 -6.04 2.85
C ALA A 136 5.90 -6.61 2.91
N GLN A 137 5.28 -6.62 4.08
CA GLN A 137 3.90 -7.05 4.24
C GLN A 137 2.92 -6.13 3.51
N ALA A 138 3.09 -4.81 3.65
CA ALA A 138 2.26 -3.83 2.95
C ALA A 138 2.37 -3.97 1.43
N ILE A 139 3.59 -4.02 0.91
CA ILE A 139 3.88 -4.18 -0.52
C ILE A 139 3.26 -5.48 -1.07
N THR A 140 3.44 -6.60 -0.36
CA THR A 140 2.84 -7.88 -0.78
C THR A 140 1.31 -7.81 -0.85
N MET A 141 0.67 -7.10 0.07
CA MET A 141 -0.79 -6.89 0.04
C MET A 141 -1.19 -5.99 -1.14
N ILE A 142 -0.44 -4.92 -1.41
CA ILE A 142 -0.71 -4.02 -2.55
C ILE A 142 -0.59 -4.77 -3.88
N ASN A 143 0.47 -5.55 -4.07
CA ASN A 143 0.66 -6.31 -5.30
C ASN A 143 -0.50 -7.29 -5.55
N ARG A 144 -1.06 -7.89 -4.48
CA ARG A 144 -2.26 -8.73 -4.61
C ARG A 144 -3.50 -7.94 -5.02
N ILE A 145 -3.69 -6.72 -4.49
CA ILE A 145 -4.80 -5.85 -4.88
C ILE A 145 -4.73 -5.49 -6.35
N LEU A 146 -3.51 -5.25 -6.84
CA LEU A 146 -3.25 -4.88 -8.23
C LEU A 146 -3.21 -6.07 -9.19
N ASN A 147 -3.22 -7.31 -8.68
CA ASN A 147 -2.93 -8.54 -9.44
C ASN A 147 -1.59 -8.44 -10.19
N ARG A 148 -0.58 -7.86 -9.53
CA ARG A 148 0.75 -7.59 -10.04
C ARG A 148 1.76 -8.41 -9.23
N LEU A 149 1.96 -9.66 -9.63
CA LEU A 149 2.86 -10.59 -8.94
C LEU A 149 3.65 -11.39 -9.98
N PRO A 150 4.98 -11.25 -10.05
CA PRO A 150 5.81 -12.23 -10.71
C PRO A 150 5.63 -13.60 -10.01
N GLU A 151 5.50 -14.70 -10.76
CA GLU A 151 5.39 -16.04 -10.16
C GLU A 151 6.75 -16.51 -9.66
N ASP A 152 7.76 -16.23 -10.43
CA ASP A 152 9.14 -16.56 -10.13
C ASP A 152 10.12 -15.50 -10.65
N LYS A 153 11.41 -15.71 -10.46
CA LYS A 153 12.45 -14.75 -10.90
C LYS A 153 12.66 -14.70 -12.41
N ASP A 154 12.19 -15.70 -13.15
CA ASP A 154 12.29 -15.73 -14.62
C ASP A 154 11.23 -14.80 -15.25
N ASP A 155 10.30 -14.28 -14.47
CA ASP A 155 9.36 -13.23 -14.85
C ASP A 155 9.94 -11.82 -14.70
N LEU A 156 11.09 -11.68 -14.03
CA LEU A 156 11.82 -10.43 -13.87
C LEU A 156 12.82 -10.21 -15.01
N LEU A 157 13.32 -9.00 -15.14
CA LEU A 157 14.28 -8.66 -16.19
C LEU A 157 15.68 -8.39 -15.63
N PRO A 158 16.74 -8.83 -16.32
CA PRO A 158 18.10 -8.43 -15.98
C PRO A 158 18.25 -6.90 -16.10
N GLY A 159 19.14 -6.33 -15.29
CA GLY A 159 19.37 -4.89 -15.25
C GLY A 159 18.39 -4.10 -14.37
N MET A 160 17.43 -4.76 -13.72
CA MET A 160 16.61 -4.15 -12.68
C MET A 160 17.44 -3.68 -11.49
N ASN A 161 16.92 -2.73 -10.72
CA ASN A 161 17.52 -2.35 -9.44
C ASN A 161 17.41 -3.50 -8.44
N THR A 162 18.51 -3.77 -7.74
CA THR A 162 18.54 -4.75 -6.66
C THR A 162 18.93 -4.08 -5.35
N TRP A 163 18.49 -4.67 -4.24
CA TRP A 163 18.63 -4.08 -2.90
C TRP A 163 19.47 -5.00 -2.03
N SER A 164 20.51 -4.47 -1.39
CA SER A 164 21.43 -5.25 -0.55
C SER A 164 20.75 -5.89 0.68
N ASP A 165 19.59 -5.39 1.07
CA ASP A 165 18.75 -5.85 2.18
C ASP A 165 17.53 -6.67 1.72
N CYS A 166 17.51 -7.13 0.46
CA CYS A 166 16.46 -7.98 -0.12
C CYS A 166 17.09 -9.06 -0.99
N ARG A 167 17.22 -10.26 -0.43
CA ARG A 167 17.88 -11.42 -1.06
C ARG A 167 16.86 -12.24 -1.83
N GLU A 168 17.29 -12.93 -2.88
CA GLU A 168 16.42 -13.85 -3.66
C GLU A 168 15.74 -14.94 -2.82
N THR A 169 16.32 -15.29 -1.68
CA THR A 169 15.77 -16.28 -0.74
C THR A 169 14.73 -15.72 0.22
N ASP A 170 14.55 -14.40 0.25
CA ASP A 170 13.58 -13.76 1.14
C ASP A 170 12.16 -13.94 0.56
N TRP A 171 11.20 -14.29 1.41
CA TRP A 171 9.81 -14.55 1.01
C TRP A 171 9.13 -13.34 0.31
N TYR A 172 9.66 -12.15 0.52
CA TYR A 172 9.16 -10.90 -0.05
C TYR A 172 9.95 -10.45 -1.29
N TYR A 173 10.95 -11.21 -1.75
CA TYR A 173 11.85 -10.77 -2.82
C TYR A 173 11.08 -10.31 -4.06
N LEU A 174 10.25 -11.17 -4.63
CA LEU A 174 9.47 -10.86 -5.84
C LEU A 174 8.57 -9.65 -5.63
N ALA A 175 7.92 -9.56 -4.48
CA ALA A 175 7.03 -8.44 -4.18
C ALA A 175 7.80 -7.10 -4.08
N ILE A 176 9.00 -7.10 -3.51
CA ILE A 176 9.84 -5.89 -3.44
C ILE A 176 10.35 -5.51 -4.82
N GLN A 177 10.80 -6.47 -5.64
CA GLN A 177 11.26 -6.17 -7.00
C GLN A 177 10.12 -5.55 -7.81
N GLU A 178 8.93 -6.15 -7.77
CA GLU A 178 7.72 -5.65 -8.43
C GLU A 178 7.40 -4.19 -8.06
N ALA A 179 7.42 -3.87 -6.79
CA ALA A 179 7.03 -2.55 -6.31
C ALA A 179 8.10 -1.46 -6.47
N THR A 180 9.35 -1.83 -6.74
CA THR A 180 10.47 -0.89 -6.71
C THR A 180 11.18 -0.70 -8.06
N ASN A 181 10.75 -1.42 -9.06
CA ASN A 181 11.25 -1.29 -10.43
C ASN A 181 10.10 -0.89 -11.36
N SER A 182 10.27 0.19 -12.08
CA SER A 182 9.31 0.60 -13.11
C SER A 182 9.51 -0.26 -14.34
N HIS A 183 8.43 -0.87 -14.83
CA HIS A 183 8.48 -1.82 -15.94
C HIS A 183 7.16 -1.87 -16.70
N ALA A 184 7.23 -2.32 -17.93
CA ALA A 184 6.10 -2.80 -18.70
C ALA A 184 5.94 -4.30 -18.46
N PHE A 185 4.72 -4.80 -18.52
CA PHE A 185 4.40 -6.19 -18.25
C PHE A 185 3.33 -6.73 -19.21
N GLN A 186 3.20 -8.04 -19.22
CA GLN A 186 2.06 -8.75 -19.80
C GLN A 186 1.51 -9.76 -18.79
N PRO A 187 0.18 -10.02 -18.79
CA PRO A 187 -0.38 -11.08 -17.96
C PRO A 187 0.23 -12.44 -18.32
N ARG A 188 0.61 -13.22 -17.31
CA ARG A 188 1.01 -14.61 -17.45
C ARG A 188 -0.19 -15.55 -17.22
N ASP A 189 -1.01 -15.21 -16.22
CA ASP A 189 -2.28 -15.86 -15.89
C ASP A 189 -3.24 -14.85 -15.21
N GLN A 190 -4.20 -15.33 -14.41
CA GLN A 190 -5.18 -14.46 -13.73
C GLN A 190 -4.60 -13.60 -12.61
N ILE A 191 -3.45 -13.95 -12.07
CA ILE A 191 -2.85 -13.31 -10.89
C ILE A 191 -1.37 -12.97 -11.07
N HIS A 192 -0.69 -13.58 -12.06
CA HIS A 192 0.73 -13.38 -12.31
C HIS A 192 0.98 -12.58 -13.57
N GLU A 193 2.08 -11.85 -13.57
CA GLU A 193 2.59 -11.10 -14.70
C GLU A 193 4.05 -11.45 -15.01
N ARG A 194 4.45 -11.16 -16.23
CA ARG A 194 5.84 -11.21 -16.67
C ARG A 194 6.27 -9.84 -17.17
N TRP A 195 7.42 -9.39 -16.73
CA TRP A 195 8.00 -8.14 -17.19
C TRP A 195 8.47 -8.24 -18.65
N THR A 196 8.22 -7.19 -19.42
CA THR A 196 8.57 -7.13 -20.84
C THR A 196 9.63 -6.07 -21.15
N ALA A 197 9.71 -5.02 -20.39
CA ALA A 197 10.72 -3.98 -20.49
C ALA A 197 10.87 -3.21 -19.17
N LEU A 198 12.08 -2.79 -18.82
CA LEU A 198 12.29 -1.80 -17.77
C LEU A 198 11.94 -0.41 -18.31
N THR A 199 11.30 0.41 -17.51
CA THR A 199 10.90 1.78 -17.86
C THR A 199 11.47 2.79 -16.88
N SER A 200 11.43 4.07 -17.22
CA SER A 200 11.82 5.14 -16.32
C SER A 200 10.83 5.26 -15.17
N THR A 201 11.34 5.52 -13.97
CA THR A 201 10.49 5.85 -12.84
C THR A 201 9.79 7.19 -13.08
N PRO A 202 8.46 7.27 -12.87
CA PRO A 202 7.74 8.53 -12.96
C PRO A 202 8.29 9.58 -11.99
N ASP A 203 8.31 10.84 -12.42
CA ASP A 203 8.66 11.95 -11.54
C ASP A 203 7.47 12.34 -10.67
N TRP A 204 7.59 12.06 -9.38
CA TRP A 204 6.59 12.38 -8.37
C TRP A 204 6.87 13.68 -7.62
N SER A 205 8.01 14.36 -7.91
CA SER A 205 8.44 15.57 -7.19
C SER A 205 7.40 16.67 -7.22
N ARG A 206 6.65 16.80 -8.32
CA ARG A 206 5.56 17.78 -8.45
C ARG A 206 4.41 17.62 -7.45
N TYR A 207 4.28 16.45 -6.83
CA TYR A 207 3.24 16.16 -5.82
C TYR A 207 3.78 16.10 -4.39
N GLU A 208 5.09 15.93 -4.24
CA GLU A 208 5.77 15.74 -2.96
C GLU A 208 6.55 16.97 -2.50
N SER A 209 6.89 17.84 -3.42
CA SER A 209 7.45 19.13 -3.02
C SER A 209 6.32 19.99 -2.49
N ALA A 210 6.43 20.36 -1.22
CA ALA A 210 5.69 21.48 -0.72
C ALA A 210 5.88 22.63 -1.71
N SER A 211 4.81 23.08 -2.30
CA SER A 211 4.85 24.29 -3.10
C SER A 211 5.35 25.40 -2.19
N VAL A 212 6.54 25.92 -2.46
CA VAL A 212 7.12 27.09 -1.83
C VAL A 212 6.27 28.30 -2.17
#